data_913e12b5c14255bab17afdbbf9ad604e
#
_entry.id   913e12b5c14255bab17afdbbf9ad604e
#
_cell.length_a   1.000
_cell.length_b   1.000
_cell.length_c   1.000
_cell.angle_alpha   90.00
_cell.angle_beta   90.00
_cell.angle_gamma   90.00
#
_symmetry.space_group_name_H-M   'P 1'
#
loop_
_entity.id
_entity.type
_entity.pdbx_description
1 polymer ?
#
loop_
_entity_poly.entity_id
_entity_poly.type
_entity_poly.pdbx_seq_one_letter_code
_entity_poly.pdbx_strand_id
1 'polypeptide(L)'
;MGLLIDGKWETDNGKWASKDGKFHRAKSQFSCSEGEHARANGFIAEAGRYHLYVSLACPWAHRTLIFRKLKGLESLIPVTTVDPHMLDRGWQFSEPEPNYGFEYAHQLYSKADPAYSGRVTVPILWDKKEQTIVCNESAEIIRIFNDITGNGDDYYPEALRSGIDEINAFIYPNINNGVYRCGFATKQKAYEEAYDALFSALDEVESRLANQRYLVGNHLTEADWRLFTTMIRFDAVYMGHFKCNRNRMADFPNLSNYIRDLYQHPGVKETVNMEHIKEHYFYSHESINPTRIVPKGPELDFDAPHDRERFEENREKKRGAV
;
A
#
# COMPACT_ATOMS: atom_id res chain seq x y z
N MET A 1 9.40 -11.47 12.89
CA MET A 1 8.29 -11.81 11.95
C MET A 1 7.99 -13.28 12.06
N GLY A 2 6.79 -13.74 11.62
CA GLY A 2 6.38 -15.12 11.65
C GLY A 2 5.26 -15.40 10.65
N LEU A 3 4.62 -16.56 10.80
CA LEU A 3 3.48 -16.99 10.00
C LEU A 3 2.61 -17.95 10.83
N LEU A 4 1.41 -18.22 10.37
CA LEU A 4 0.58 -19.29 10.89
C LEU A 4 0.88 -20.59 10.16
N ILE A 5 0.88 -21.70 10.88
CA ILE A 5 0.90 -23.09 10.36
C ILE A 5 -0.21 -23.83 11.08
N ASP A 6 -1.20 -24.30 10.33
CA ASP A 6 -2.40 -24.95 10.88
C ASP A 6 -3.02 -24.15 12.05
N GLY A 7 -3.20 -22.83 11.80
CA GLY A 7 -3.78 -21.89 12.76
C GLY A 7 -2.90 -21.52 13.95
N LYS A 8 -1.68 -22.06 14.06
CA LYS A 8 -0.75 -21.78 15.17
C LYS A 8 0.37 -20.85 14.71
N TRP A 9 0.68 -19.87 15.56
CA TRP A 9 1.74 -18.92 15.26
C TRP A 9 3.13 -19.55 15.41
N GLU A 10 3.95 -19.46 14.34
CA GLU A 10 5.33 -19.86 14.30
C GLU A 10 6.23 -18.66 14.04
N THR A 11 7.20 -18.42 14.90
CA THR A 11 8.19 -17.35 14.71
C THR A 11 9.16 -17.74 13.58
N ASP A 12 9.41 -16.79 12.69
CA ASP A 12 10.32 -16.96 11.56
C ASP A 12 11.78 -16.87 12.03
N ASN A 13 12.43 -18.01 12.17
CA ASN A 13 13.86 -18.11 12.53
C ASN A 13 14.77 -18.15 11.29
N GLY A 14 14.40 -17.50 10.19
CA GLY A 14 15.15 -17.51 8.93
C GLY A 14 14.92 -18.75 8.07
N LYS A 15 14.02 -19.65 8.46
CA LYS A 15 13.69 -20.87 7.71
C LYS A 15 13.05 -20.60 6.34
N TRP A 16 12.53 -19.39 6.15
CA TRP A 16 11.73 -18.98 4.99
C TRP A 16 12.48 -18.08 4.01
N ALA A 17 13.82 -17.92 4.21
CA ALA A 17 14.65 -17.19 3.26
C ALA A 17 14.74 -17.96 1.94
N SER A 18 14.49 -17.25 0.84
CA SER A 18 14.58 -17.85 -0.49
C SER A 18 16.00 -18.29 -0.84
N LYS A 19 16.18 -19.51 -1.38
CA LYS A 19 17.48 -20.06 -1.77
C LYS A 19 18.14 -19.28 -2.91
N ASP A 20 17.36 -18.63 -3.76
CA ASP A 20 17.85 -17.80 -4.88
C ASP A 20 18.28 -16.40 -4.45
N GLY A 21 18.02 -16.01 -3.21
CA GLY A 21 18.31 -14.70 -2.64
C GLY A 21 17.36 -13.61 -3.07
N LYS A 22 16.25 -13.93 -3.75
CA LYS A 22 15.21 -12.99 -4.19
C LYS A 22 14.08 -12.93 -3.17
N PHE A 23 13.45 -11.79 -3.08
CA PHE A 23 12.22 -11.65 -2.32
C PHE A 23 11.02 -12.12 -3.15
N HIS A 24 10.29 -13.09 -2.62
CA HIS A 24 9.05 -13.60 -3.19
C HIS A 24 7.87 -13.26 -2.30
N ARG A 25 6.92 -12.49 -2.83
CA ARG A 25 5.70 -12.16 -2.11
C ARG A 25 4.67 -13.27 -2.31
N ALA A 26 4.21 -13.86 -1.21
CA ALA A 26 3.10 -14.81 -1.26
C ALA A 26 1.81 -14.12 -1.72
N LYS A 27 0.97 -14.83 -2.48
CA LYS A 27 -0.36 -14.37 -2.87
C LYS A 27 -1.26 -14.29 -1.62
N SER A 28 -2.11 -13.27 -1.54
CA SER A 28 -3.15 -13.16 -0.52
C SER A 28 -4.13 -14.34 -0.65
N GLN A 29 -4.51 -14.95 0.48
CA GLN A 29 -5.39 -16.13 0.47
C GLN A 29 -6.87 -15.75 0.65
N PHE A 30 -7.15 -14.60 1.26
CA PHE A 30 -8.51 -14.05 1.37
C PHE A 30 -8.72 -13.03 0.24
N SER A 31 -8.96 -13.54 -0.98
CA SER A 31 -9.34 -12.72 -2.15
C SER A 31 -10.87 -12.69 -2.25
N CYS A 32 -11.45 -11.53 -2.52
CA CYS A 32 -12.90 -11.41 -2.72
C CYS A 32 -13.31 -11.47 -4.20
N SER A 33 -12.35 -11.47 -5.12
CA SER A 33 -12.59 -11.61 -6.56
C SER A 33 -12.43 -13.05 -7.08
N GLU A 34 -11.68 -13.88 -6.35
CA GLU A 34 -11.35 -15.26 -6.76
C GLU A 34 -11.46 -16.23 -5.58
N GLY A 35 -11.76 -17.49 -5.86
CA GLY A 35 -11.72 -18.59 -4.90
C GLY A 35 -12.95 -18.68 -3.99
N GLU A 36 -12.78 -19.36 -2.84
CA GLU A 36 -13.88 -19.65 -1.90
C GLU A 36 -14.49 -18.41 -1.24
N HIS A 37 -13.76 -17.31 -1.19
CA HIS A 37 -14.20 -16.04 -0.61
C HIS A 37 -14.79 -15.06 -1.65
N ALA A 38 -14.88 -15.46 -2.93
CA ALA A 38 -15.48 -14.64 -3.97
C ALA A 38 -16.95 -14.34 -3.66
N ARG A 39 -17.31 -13.05 -3.67
CA ARG A 39 -18.68 -12.60 -3.37
C ARG A 39 -19.43 -12.26 -4.65
N ALA A 40 -20.24 -13.19 -5.14
CA ALA A 40 -21.07 -13.02 -6.32
C ALA A 40 -22.08 -11.87 -6.21
N ASN A 41 -22.49 -11.50 -4.99
CA ASN A 41 -23.54 -10.49 -4.74
C ASN A 41 -22.96 -9.11 -4.33
N GLY A 42 -21.64 -8.92 -4.46
CA GLY A 42 -20.99 -7.66 -4.09
C GLY A 42 -20.97 -7.39 -2.57
N PHE A 43 -20.68 -6.14 -2.22
CA PHE A 43 -20.61 -5.67 -0.83
C PHE A 43 -21.79 -4.74 -0.54
N ILE A 44 -22.41 -4.92 0.63
CA ILE A 44 -23.56 -4.11 1.04
C ILE A 44 -23.07 -3.01 1.98
N ALA A 45 -23.41 -1.76 1.70
CA ALA A 45 -23.14 -0.60 2.55
C ALA A 45 -24.01 -0.65 3.82
N GLU A 46 -23.62 -1.48 4.78
CA GLU A 46 -24.30 -1.67 6.07
C GLU A 46 -23.42 -1.07 7.18
N ALA A 47 -23.92 -0.04 7.86
CA ALA A 47 -23.15 0.65 8.91
C ALA A 47 -22.75 -0.32 10.04
N GLY A 48 -21.47 -0.26 10.42
CA GLY A 48 -20.93 -1.07 11.49
C GLY A 48 -20.74 -2.56 11.17
N ARG A 49 -21.05 -3.01 9.95
CA ARG A 49 -20.83 -4.41 9.52
C ARG A 49 -19.37 -4.72 9.31
N TYR A 50 -18.67 -3.86 8.57
CA TYR A 50 -17.26 -4.07 8.26
C TYR A 50 -16.36 -3.35 9.26
N HIS A 51 -15.14 -3.89 9.41
CA HIS A 51 -14.08 -3.28 10.19
C HIS A 51 -12.76 -3.44 9.44
N LEU A 52 -11.98 -2.37 9.34
CA LEU A 52 -10.70 -2.36 8.64
C LEU A 52 -9.55 -2.36 9.66
N TYR A 53 -8.65 -3.34 9.56
CA TYR A 53 -7.41 -3.38 10.36
C TYR A 53 -6.22 -3.02 9.49
N VAL A 54 -5.40 -2.08 9.96
CA VAL A 54 -4.32 -1.49 9.17
C VAL A 54 -3.06 -1.27 10.02
N SER A 55 -1.91 -1.18 9.34
CA SER A 55 -0.75 -0.47 9.84
C SER A 55 -0.61 0.84 9.08
N LEU A 56 -0.41 1.95 9.78
CA LEU A 56 -0.17 3.26 9.14
C LEU A 56 1.18 3.28 8.39
N ALA A 57 2.09 2.38 8.74
CA ALA A 57 3.36 2.21 8.04
C ALA A 57 3.21 1.45 6.71
N CYS A 58 2.25 0.55 6.58
CA CYS A 58 2.12 -0.35 5.44
C CYS A 58 1.59 0.38 4.19
N PRO A 59 2.32 0.37 3.04
CA PRO A 59 1.85 1.03 1.82
C PRO A 59 0.61 0.36 1.23
N TRP A 60 0.43 -0.94 1.44
CA TRP A 60 -0.74 -1.68 0.99
C TRP A 60 -1.99 -1.27 1.78
N ALA A 61 -1.90 -1.20 3.10
CA ALA A 61 -2.97 -0.74 3.96
C ALA A 61 -3.28 0.76 3.74
N HIS A 62 -2.28 1.57 3.45
CA HIS A 62 -2.45 3.00 3.19
C HIS A 62 -3.37 3.27 1.98
N ARG A 63 -3.35 2.42 0.93
CA ARG A 63 -4.30 2.51 -0.18
C ARG A 63 -5.74 2.49 0.32
N THR A 64 -6.05 1.59 1.24
CA THR A 64 -7.41 1.42 1.79
C THR A 64 -7.83 2.59 2.67
N LEU A 65 -6.90 3.21 3.39
CA LEU A 65 -7.15 4.43 4.17
C LEU A 65 -7.46 5.62 3.25
N ILE A 66 -6.72 5.78 2.15
CA ILE A 66 -6.97 6.82 1.15
C ILE A 66 -8.39 6.64 0.58
N PHE A 67 -8.73 5.47 0.08
CA PHE A 67 -10.07 5.23 -0.48
C PHE A 67 -11.18 5.38 0.55
N ARG A 68 -10.98 4.91 1.78
CA ARG A 68 -11.92 5.13 2.89
C ARG A 68 -12.19 6.62 3.11
N LYS A 69 -11.16 7.46 3.02
CA LYS A 69 -11.25 8.92 3.17
C LYS A 69 -11.93 9.57 1.97
N LEU A 70 -11.46 9.28 0.75
CA LEU A 70 -11.97 9.87 -0.49
C LEU A 70 -13.44 9.52 -0.76
N LYS A 71 -13.88 8.36 -0.30
CA LYS A 71 -15.27 7.88 -0.48
C LYS A 71 -16.18 8.19 0.72
N GLY A 72 -15.67 8.90 1.75
CA GLY A 72 -16.44 9.28 2.93
C GLY A 72 -16.95 8.09 3.75
N LEU A 73 -16.13 7.02 3.87
CA LEU A 73 -16.54 5.76 4.52
C LEU A 73 -16.21 5.70 6.02
N GLU A 74 -15.74 6.80 6.64
CA GLU A 74 -15.25 6.79 8.01
C GLU A 74 -16.32 6.37 9.03
N SER A 75 -17.56 6.78 8.81
CA SER A 75 -18.69 6.37 9.68
C SER A 75 -19.20 4.96 9.38
N LEU A 76 -18.99 4.47 8.15
CA LEU A 76 -19.45 3.16 7.69
C LEU A 76 -18.48 2.04 8.08
N ILE A 77 -17.17 2.30 7.96
CA ILE A 77 -16.10 1.31 8.15
C ILE A 77 -15.12 1.83 9.20
N PRO A 78 -15.29 1.48 10.48
CA PRO A 78 -14.32 1.77 11.54
C PRO A 78 -12.95 1.17 11.24
N VAL A 79 -11.90 1.78 11.81
CA VAL A 79 -10.50 1.34 11.64
C VAL A 79 -9.89 1.03 13.00
N THR A 80 -9.12 -0.06 13.07
CA THR A 80 -8.18 -0.31 14.15
C THR A 80 -6.76 -0.42 13.60
N THR A 81 -5.84 0.28 14.24
CA THR A 81 -4.43 0.35 13.84
C THR A 81 -3.61 -0.60 14.67
N VAL A 82 -2.69 -1.34 14.04
CA VAL A 82 -1.66 -2.10 14.74
C VAL A 82 -0.49 -1.19 15.13
N ASP A 83 0.26 -1.61 16.14
CA ASP A 83 1.51 -0.97 16.58
C ASP A 83 2.52 -0.90 15.42
N PRO A 84 3.34 0.16 15.31
CA PRO A 84 4.39 0.23 14.30
C PRO A 84 5.45 -0.86 14.46
N HIS A 85 5.70 -1.34 15.68
CA HIS A 85 6.70 -2.35 15.98
C HIS A 85 6.15 -3.76 15.73
N MET A 86 6.47 -4.33 14.58
CA MET A 86 6.14 -5.72 14.26
C MET A 86 7.29 -6.64 14.71
N LEU A 87 7.15 -7.27 15.87
CA LEU A 87 8.15 -8.12 16.48
C LEU A 87 7.88 -9.63 16.23
N ASP A 88 8.36 -10.49 17.15
CA ASP A 88 8.32 -11.95 17.01
C ASP A 88 6.91 -12.54 16.85
N ARG A 89 5.92 -11.91 17.47
CA ARG A 89 4.51 -12.32 17.37
C ARG A 89 3.75 -11.64 16.22
N GLY A 90 4.44 -10.94 15.33
CA GLY A 90 3.83 -10.25 14.18
C GLY A 90 3.17 -8.93 14.57
N TRP A 91 2.10 -8.58 13.88
CA TRP A 91 1.35 -7.35 14.12
C TRP A 91 0.60 -7.41 15.44
N GLN A 92 0.93 -6.52 16.36
CA GLN A 92 0.30 -6.35 17.66
C GLN A 92 -0.65 -5.15 17.64
N PHE A 93 -1.74 -5.21 18.38
CA PHE A 93 -2.57 -4.04 18.67
C PHE A 93 -2.03 -3.33 19.91
N SER A 94 -1.97 -1.99 19.88
CA SER A 94 -1.51 -1.19 21.02
C SER A 94 -2.47 -1.30 22.22
N GLU A 95 -3.76 -1.48 21.93
CA GLU A 95 -4.82 -1.80 22.87
C GLU A 95 -5.57 -3.02 22.34
N PRO A 96 -6.19 -3.86 23.18
CA PRO A 96 -6.99 -4.99 22.73
C PRO A 96 -8.02 -4.55 21.68
N GLU A 97 -8.08 -5.25 20.55
CA GLU A 97 -8.94 -4.82 19.45
C GLU A 97 -10.43 -4.86 19.84
N PRO A 98 -11.28 -3.94 19.32
CA PRO A 98 -12.59 -3.63 19.91
C PRO A 98 -13.66 -4.70 19.71
N ASN A 99 -13.49 -5.66 18.78
CA ASN A 99 -14.55 -6.63 18.46
C ASN A 99 -14.43 -7.92 19.29
N TYR A 100 -13.20 -8.38 19.58
CA TYR A 100 -12.95 -9.68 20.24
C TYR A 100 -11.95 -9.59 21.38
N GLY A 101 -11.32 -8.43 21.61
CA GLY A 101 -10.28 -8.26 22.62
C GLY A 101 -8.95 -8.93 22.26
N PHE A 102 -8.69 -9.15 20.98
CA PHE A 102 -7.44 -9.75 20.54
C PHE A 102 -6.25 -8.80 20.68
N GLU A 103 -5.10 -9.36 21.01
CA GLU A 103 -3.83 -8.62 21.14
C GLU A 103 -3.03 -8.60 19.83
N TYR A 104 -3.24 -9.59 18.93
CA TYR A 104 -2.45 -9.77 17.71
C TYR A 104 -3.34 -10.00 16.48
N ALA A 105 -2.94 -9.45 15.36
CA ALA A 105 -3.67 -9.62 14.10
C ALA A 105 -3.75 -11.08 13.62
N HIS A 106 -2.79 -11.94 13.99
CA HIS A 106 -2.85 -13.35 13.64
C HIS A 106 -4.06 -14.07 14.27
N GLN A 107 -4.59 -13.57 15.39
CA GLN A 107 -5.77 -14.14 16.02
C GLN A 107 -7.04 -13.93 15.18
N LEU A 108 -7.11 -12.85 14.38
CA LEU A 108 -8.18 -12.66 13.39
C LEU A 108 -8.11 -13.72 12.29
N TYR A 109 -6.91 -14.04 11.81
CA TYR A 109 -6.71 -15.08 10.79
C TYR A 109 -7.11 -16.46 11.31
N SER A 110 -6.62 -16.83 12.51
CA SER A 110 -7.00 -18.11 13.14
C SER A 110 -8.50 -18.20 13.47
N LYS A 111 -9.15 -17.04 13.71
CA LYS A 111 -10.62 -17.01 13.91
C LYS A 111 -11.36 -17.19 12.59
N ALA A 112 -10.87 -16.57 11.50
CA ALA A 112 -11.49 -16.70 10.18
C ALA A 112 -11.32 -18.10 9.58
N ASP A 113 -10.14 -18.69 9.76
CA ASP A 113 -9.81 -20.05 9.35
C ASP A 113 -8.89 -20.71 10.40
N PRO A 114 -9.40 -21.63 11.23
CA PRO A 114 -8.61 -22.31 12.24
C PRO A 114 -7.45 -23.16 11.71
N ALA A 115 -7.45 -23.53 10.42
CA ALA A 115 -6.40 -24.30 9.77
C ALA A 115 -5.50 -23.41 8.89
N TYR A 116 -5.65 -22.08 8.92
CA TYR A 116 -4.88 -21.17 8.08
C TYR A 116 -3.37 -21.38 8.19
N SER A 117 -2.72 -21.49 7.04
CA SER A 117 -1.26 -21.57 6.94
C SER A 117 -0.75 -20.51 5.96
N GLY A 118 -0.04 -19.51 6.49
CA GLY A 118 0.48 -18.40 5.68
C GLY A 118 0.91 -17.19 6.47
N ARG A 119 1.34 -16.16 5.76
CA ARG A 119 1.70 -14.87 6.35
C ARG A 119 0.46 -14.11 6.81
N VAL A 120 0.59 -13.47 7.96
CA VAL A 120 -0.42 -12.52 8.49
C VAL A 120 -0.07 -11.12 8.03
N THR A 121 -0.92 -10.55 7.19
CA THR A 121 -0.69 -9.27 6.53
C THR A 121 -1.81 -8.27 6.83
N VAL A 122 -1.51 -7.00 6.61
CA VAL A 122 -2.49 -5.89 6.61
C VAL A 122 -2.46 -5.20 5.25
N PRO A 123 -3.61 -4.68 4.76
CA PRO A 123 -4.89 -4.50 5.43
C PRO A 123 -5.67 -5.80 5.61
N ILE A 124 -6.62 -5.80 6.55
CA ILE A 124 -7.63 -6.84 6.71
C ILE A 124 -9.00 -6.17 6.70
N LEU A 125 -9.86 -6.52 5.75
CA LEU A 125 -11.27 -6.15 5.78
C LEU A 125 -12.05 -7.29 6.42
N TRP A 126 -12.61 -7.02 7.59
CA TRP A 126 -13.34 -7.99 8.40
C TRP A 126 -14.85 -7.78 8.29
N ASP A 127 -15.62 -8.85 8.17
CA ASP A 127 -17.08 -8.82 8.27
C ASP A 127 -17.50 -9.31 9.67
N LYS A 128 -18.01 -8.39 10.49
CA LYS A 128 -18.44 -8.71 11.87
C LYS A 128 -19.68 -9.60 11.92
N LYS A 129 -20.51 -9.57 10.89
CA LYS A 129 -21.74 -10.38 10.80
C LYS A 129 -21.41 -11.83 10.45
N GLU A 130 -20.51 -12.02 9.49
CA GLU A 130 -20.03 -13.35 9.09
C GLU A 130 -18.85 -13.84 9.93
N GLN A 131 -18.25 -12.99 10.75
CA GLN A 131 -17.11 -13.27 11.63
C GLN A 131 -15.91 -13.86 10.89
N THR A 132 -15.59 -13.29 9.73
CA THR A 132 -14.49 -13.75 8.88
C THR A 132 -13.76 -12.60 8.20
N ILE A 133 -12.55 -12.87 7.68
CA ILE A 133 -11.84 -11.99 6.78
C ILE A 133 -12.53 -12.03 5.42
N VAL A 134 -13.01 -10.89 4.98
CA VAL A 134 -13.62 -10.73 3.66
C VAL A 134 -12.56 -10.65 2.58
N CYS A 135 -11.52 -9.85 2.85
CA CYS A 135 -10.45 -9.60 1.92
C CYS A 135 -9.20 -9.08 2.66
N ASN A 136 -8.03 -9.54 2.24
CA ASN A 136 -6.74 -8.99 2.67
C ASN A 136 -5.85 -8.56 1.48
N GLU A 137 -6.45 -8.41 0.29
CA GLU A 137 -5.78 -7.87 -0.89
C GLU A 137 -6.16 -6.40 -1.10
N SER A 138 -5.20 -5.52 -0.91
CA SER A 138 -5.44 -4.07 -0.96
C SER A 138 -6.01 -3.58 -2.29
N ALA A 139 -5.60 -4.18 -3.40
CA ALA A 139 -6.07 -3.84 -4.73
C ALA A 139 -7.57 -4.13 -4.92
N GLU A 140 -8.07 -5.16 -4.24
CA GLU A 140 -9.49 -5.52 -4.26
C GLU A 140 -10.28 -4.67 -3.25
N ILE A 141 -9.73 -4.45 -2.04
CA ILE A 141 -10.39 -3.63 -1.02
C ILE A 141 -10.66 -2.20 -1.53
N ILE A 142 -9.71 -1.59 -2.26
CA ILE A 142 -9.94 -0.24 -2.80
C ILE A 142 -11.05 -0.21 -3.85
N ARG A 143 -11.21 -1.26 -4.65
CA ARG A 143 -12.32 -1.39 -5.61
C ARG A 143 -13.66 -1.61 -4.90
N ILE A 144 -13.69 -2.41 -3.81
CA ILE A 144 -14.86 -2.51 -2.95
C ILE A 144 -15.25 -1.12 -2.42
N PHE A 145 -14.29 -0.35 -1.89
CA PHE A 145 -14.54 0.97 -1.33
C PHE A 145 -14.95 1.99 -2.40
N ASN A 146 -14.42 1.86 -3.62
CA ASN A 146 -14.83 2.68 -4.76
C ASN A 146 -16.33 2.54 -5.07
N ASP A 147 -16.84 1.31 -4.96
CA ASP A 147 -18.17 0.96 -5.44
C ASP A 147 -19.24 0.85 -4.34
N ILE A 148 -18.84 0.62 -3.08
CA ILE A 148 -19.74 0.20 -1.98
C ILE A 148 -20.92 1.14 -1.72
N THR A 149 -20.75 2.45 -1.91
CA THR A 149 -21.83 3.45 -1.74
C THR A 149 -22.32 4.02 -3.07
N GLY A 150 -21.59 3.82 -4.15
CA GLY A 150 -21.82 4.47 -5.44
C GLY A 150 -21.64 6.00 -5.45
N ASN A 151 -21.12 6.57 -4.35
CA ASN A 151 -20.95 8.01 -4.20
C ASN A 151 -19.51 8.47 -4.49
N GLY A 152 -19.39 9.76 -4.85
CA GLY A 152 -18.11 10.42 -5.12
C GLY A 152 -17.48 9.99 -6.44
N ASP A 153 -16.22 10.38 -6.63
CA ASP A 153 -15.47 10.09 -7.85
C ASP A 153 -15.25 8.58 -8.04
N ASP A 154 -15.35 8.13 -9.28
CA ASP A 154 -15.01 6.76 -9.67
C ASP A 154 -13.53 6.70 -10.09
N TYR A 155 -12.72 6.01 -9.30
CA TYR A 155 -11.28 5.84 -9.55
C TYR A 155 -10.94 4.64 -10.43
N TYR A 156 -11.96 3.88 -10.87
CA TYR A 156 -11.81 2.74 -11.80
C TYR A 156 -12.92 2.74 -12.88
N PRO A 157 -13.14 3.89 -13.57
CA PRO A 157 -14.21 4.03 -14.52
C PRO A 157 -14.02 3.11 -15.74
N GLU A 158 -15.09 2.53 -16.23
CA GLU A 158 -15.10 1.51 -17.29
C GLU A 158 -14.27 1.91 -18.52
N ALA A 159 -14.41 3.15 -18.98
CA ALA A 159 -13.69 3.66 -20.15
C ALA A 159 -12.16 3.70 -19.98
N LEU A 160 -11.63 3.67 -18.75
CA LEU A 160 -10.21 3.76 -18.47
C LEU A 160 -9.61 2.45 -17.93
N ARG A 161 -10.41 1.42 -17.67
CA ARG A 161 -9.98 0.16 -17.01
C ARG A 161 -8.78 -0.48 -17.70
N SER A 162 -8.78 -0.56 -19.03
CA SER A 162 -7.66 -1.15 -19.77
C SER A 162 -6.34 -0.44 -19.50
N GLY A 163 -6.33 0.90 -19.55
CA GLY A 163 -5.13 1.69 -19.26
C GLY A 163 -4.72 1.65 -17.78
N ILE A 164 -5.70 1.59 -16.87
CA ILE A 164 -5.45 1.45 -15.42
C ILE A 164 -4.82 0.09 -15.12
N ASP A 165 -5.37 -0.99 -15.68
CA ASP A 165 -4.87 -2.34 -15.44
C ASP A 165 -3.47 -2.55 -16.08
N GLU A 166 -3.22 -1.99 -17.26
CA GLU A 166 -1.90 -2.00 -17.90
C GLU A 166 -0.84 -1.32 -17.04
N ILE A 167 -1.09 -0.08 -16.58
CA ILE A 167 -0.12 0.62 -15.75
C ILE A 167 0.03 -0.04 -14.37
N ASN A 168 -1.03 -0.59 -13.80
CA ASN A 168 -0.97 -1.35 -12.55
C ASN A 168 -0.09 -2.60 -12.70
N ALA A 169 -0.22 -3.33 -13.82
CA ALA A 169 0.61 -4.50 -14.12
C ALA A 169 2.10 -4.12 -14.28
N PHE A 170 2.40 -2.92 -14.73
CA PHE A 170 3.75 -2.41 -14.86
C PHE A 170 4.33 -1.93 -13.51
N ILE A 171 3.61 -1.08 -12.77
CA ILE A 171 4.14 -0.48 -11.54
C ILE A 171 4.22 -1.49 -10.38
N TYR A 172 3.33 -2.48 -10.33
CA TYR A 172 3.29 -3.42 -9.22
C TYR A 172 4.60 -4.22 -9.06
N PRO A 173 5.08 -5.00 -10.06
CA PRO A 173 6.28 -5.80 -9.92
C PRO A 173 7.56 -4.97 -9.87
N ASN A 174 7.60 -3.83 -10.58
CA ASN A 174 8.83 -3.05 -10.79
C ASN A 174 9.04 -1.98 -9.71
N ILE A 175 7.96 -1.36 -9.22
CA ILE A 175 8.05 -0.26 -8.26
C ILE A 175 7.47 -0.65 -6.90
N ASN A 176 6.15 -0.95 -6.80
CA ASN A 176 5.53 -1.21 -5.51
C ASN A 176 6.15 -2.40 -4.78
N ASN A 177 6.37 -3.51 -5.49
CA ASN A 177 7.09 -4.67 -4.99
C ASN A 177 8.61 -4.57 -5.24
N GLY A 178 9.04 -3.75 -6.20
CA GLY A 178 10.43 -3.53 -6.58
C GLY A 178 11.29 -3.06 -5.41
N VAL A 179 10.82 -2.08 -4.63
CA VAL A 179 11.53 -1.61 -3.43
C VAL A 179 11.75 -2.71 -2.40
N TYR A 180 10.79 -3.64 -2.24
CA TYR A 180 10.95 -4.80 -1.35
C TYR A 180 11.90 -5.84 -1.93
N ARG A 181 11.93 -6.02 -3.25
CA ARG A 181 12.89 -6.90 -3.93
C ARG A 181 14.32 -6.40 -3.72
N CYS A 182 14.55 -5.08 -3.72
CA CYS A 182 15.84 -4.49 -3.35
C CYS A 182 16.13 -4.73 -1.86
N GLY A 183 15.22 -4.34 -0.96
CA GLY A 183 15.45 -4.31 0.48
C GLY A 183 15.66 -5.67 1.12
N PHE A 184 14.93 -6.68 0.66
CA PHE A 184 15.00 -8.06 1.18
C PHE A 184 15.85 -9.01 0.34
N ALA A 185 16.60 -8.51 -0.66
CA ALA A 185 17.57 -9.32 -1.37
C ALA A 185 18.68 -9.79 -0.41
N THR A 186 19.02 -11.07 -0.47
CA THR A 186 20.10 -11.68 0.34
C THR A 186 21.33 -12.06 -0.48
N LYS A 187 21.31 -11.79 -1.80
CA LYS A 187 22.43 -11.96 -2.71
C LYS A 187 22.63 -10.71 -3.56
N GLN A 188 23.89 -10.33 -3.80
CA GLN A 188 24.26 -9.14 -4.58
C GLN A 188 23.56 -9.10 -5.95
N LYS A 189 23.63 -10.18 -6.71
CA LYS A 189 22.99 -10.27 -8.03
C LYS A 189 21.46 -10.06 -7.98
N ALA A 190 20.78 -10.61 -6.97
CA ALA A 190 19.34 -10.45 -6.80
C ALA A 190 18.98 -9.00 -6.48
N TYR A 191 19.81 -8.29 -5.70
CA TYR A 191 19.67 -6.88 -5.42
C TYR A 191 19.86 -6.03 -6.69
N GLU A 192 20.95 -6.26 -7.44
CA GLU A 192 21.26 -5.50 -8.66
C GLU A 192 20.17 -5.64 -9.71
N GLU A 193 19.68 -6.87 -9.97
CA GLU A 193 18.56 -7.10 -10.88
C GLU A 193 17.28 -6.34 -10.46
N ALA A 194 16.98 -6.29 -9.16
CA ALA A 194 15.83 -5.59 -8.65
C ALA A 194 16.00 -4.06 -8.72
N TYR A 195 17.19 -3.57 -8.44
CA TYR A 195 17.59 -2.17 -8.48
C TYR A 195 17.48 -1.59 -9.90
N ASP A 196 18.05 -2.28 -10.88
CA ASP A 196 18.01 -1.86 -12.28
C ASP A 196 16.57 -1.81 -12.81
N ALA A 197 15.78 -2.82 -12.50
CA ALA A 197 14.36 -2.86 -12.88
C ALA A 197 13.54 -1.74 -12.22
N LEU A 198 13.80 -1.45 -10.92
CA LEU A 198 13.13 -0.38 -10.19
C LEU A 198 13.42 1.00 -10.82
N PHE A 199 14.69 1.30 -11.03
CA PHE A 199 15.06 2.63 -11.53
C PHE A 199 14.73 2.83 -13.01
N SER A 200 14.78 1.78 -13.83
CA SER A 200 14.26 1.84 -15.20
C SER A 200 12.75 2.15 -15.21
N ALA A 201 11.98 1.54 -14.30
CA ALA A 201 10.55 1.81 -14.18
C ALA A 201 10.26 3.23 -13.65
N LEU A 202 11.07 3.75 -12.72
CA LEU A 202 10.94 5.13 -12.24
C LEU A 202 11.24 6.14 -13.34
N ASP A 203 12.25 5.90 -14.18
CA ASP A 203 12.57 6.76 -15.34
C ASP A 203 11.40 6.77 -16.36
N GLU A 204 10.75 5.64 -16.59
CA GLU A 204 9.56 5.56 -17.46
C GLU A 204 8.38 6.35 -16.87
N VAL A 205 8.12 6.21 -15.58
CA VAL A 205 7.05 6.96 -14.91
C VAL A 205 7.35 8.45 -14.89
N GLU A 206 8.60 8.87 -14.64
CA GLU A 206 9.05 10.26 -14.73
C GLU A 206 8.78 10.85 -16.11
N SER A 207 9.15 10.11 -17.16
CA SER A 207 8.93 10.48 -18.56
C SER A 207 7.46 10.60 -18.91
N ARG A 208 6.62 9.67 -18.42
CA ARG A 208 5.16 9.69 -18.59
C ARG A 208 4.55 10.93 -17.96
N LEU A 209 4.94 11.22 -16.72
CA LEU A 209 4.43 12.37 -15.95
C LEU A 209 4.94 13.73 -16.48
N ALA A 210 5.96 13.77 -17.33
CA ALA A 210 6.34 14.99 -18.03
C ALA A 210 5.29 15.49 -19.04
N ASN A 211 4.40 14.59 -19.51
CA ASN A 211 3.47 14.86 -20.59
C ASN A 211 1.98 14.82 -20.15
N GLN A 212 1.70 14.34 -18.96
CA GLN A 212 0.33 14.20 -18.44
C GLN A 212 0.31 14.35 -16.91
N ARG A 213 -0.86 14.76 -16.35
CA ARG A 213 -0.97 15.03 -14.92
C ARG A 213 -0.86 13.77 -14.07
N TYR A 214 -1.53 12.67 -14.48
CA TYR A 214 -1.66 11.41 -13.75
C TYR A 214 -1.18 10.23 -14.60
N LEU A 215 -1.17 9.04 -14.04
CA LEU A 215 -0.68 7.83 -14.72
C LEU A 215 -1.54 7.44 -15.93
N VAL A 216 -2.83 7.79 -15.91
CA VAL A 216 -3.77 7.56 -17.03
C VAL A 216 -4.25 8.91 -17.56
N GLY A 217 -3.38 9.60 -18.29
CA GLY A 217 -3.65 10.92 -18.85
C GLY A 217 -3.88 11.98 -17.77
N ASN A 218 -5.03 12.67 -17.86
CA ASN A 218 -5.42 13.71 -16.90
C ASN A 218 -6.57 13.27 -15.98
N HIS A 219 -6.72 11.96 -15.79
CA HIS A 219 -7.71 11.37 -14.91
C HIS A 219 -7.03 10.75 -13.69
N LEU A 220 -7.39 11.22 -12.51
CA LEU A 220 -6.97 10.64 -11.24
C LEU A 220 -7.67 9.28 -11.05
N THR A 221 -6.88 8.22 -10.91
CA THR A 221 -7.36 6.85 -10.86
C THR A 221 -6.76 6.04 -9.70
N GLU A 222 -7.24 4.82 -9.49
CA GLU A 222 -6.66 3.92 -8.49
C GLU A 222 -5.15 3.67 -8.73
N ALA A 223 -4.68 3.75 -9.97
CA ALA A 223 -3.26 3.54 -10.30
C ALA A 223 -2.38 4.60 -9.61
N ASP A 224 -2.83 5.85 -9.58
CA ASP A 224 -2.14 6.94 -8.92
C ASP A 224 -2.01 6.70 -7.42
N TRP A 225 -3.09 6.31 -6.77
CA TRP A 225 -3.10 6.00 -5.34
C TRP A 225 -2.25 4.77 -5.00
N ARG A 226 -2.23 3.76 -5.89
CA ARG A 226 -1.38 2.56 -5.73
C ARG A 226 0.11 2.89 -5.83
N LEU A 227 0.50 3.81 -6.69
CA LEU A 227 1.88 4.28 -6.80
C LEU A 227 2.24 5.21 -5.64
N PHE A 228 1.37 6.18 -5.33
CA PHE A 228 1.59 7.20 -4.30
C PHE A 228 2.04 6.61 -2.97
N THR A 229 1.39 5.56 -2.50
CA THR A 229 1.70 4.98 -1.19
C THR A 229 3.13 4.43 -1.09
N THR A 230 3.72 4.02 -2.21
CA THR A 230 5.13 3.65 -2.29
C THR A 230 6.02 4.91 -2.36
N MET A 231 5.67 5.86 -3.22
CA MET A 231 6.51 7.04 -3.47
C MET A 231 6.64 7.95 -2.26
N ILE A 232 5.56 8.15 -1.49
CA ILE A 232 5.58 8.98 -0.26
C ILE A 232 6.54 8.45 0.80
N ARG A 233 6.88 7.16 0.76
CA ARG A 233 7.81 6.47 1.66
C ARG A 233 9.24 6.42 1.15
N PHE A 234 9.47 6.79 -0.12
CA PHE A 234 10.71 6.46 -0.82
C PHE A 234 11.93 7.08 -0.15
N ASP A 235 11.96 8.39 -0.03
CA ASP A 235 13.10 9.10 0.55
C ASP A 235 13.25 8.85 2.05
N ALA A 236 12.13 8.69 2.78
CA ALA A 236 12.13 8.45 4.20
C ALA A 236 12.66 7.05 4.58
N VAL A 237 12.42 6.05 3.73
CA VAL A 237 12.67 4.64 4.05
C VAL A 237 13.45 3.93 2.95
N TYR A 238 12.90 3.81 1.75
CA TYR A 238 13.42 2.86 0.76
C TYR A 238 14.80 3.25 0.25
N MET A 239 15.08 4.53 0.13
CA MET A 239 16.38 5.03 -0.29
C MET A 239 17.52 4.55 0.63
N GLY A 240 17.36 4.72 1.93
CA GLY A 240 18.38 4.31 2.91
C GLY A 240 18.25 2.85 3.32
N HIS A 241 17.10 2.50 3.89
CA HIS A 241 16.86 1.19 4.51
C HIS A 241 16.89 0.04 3.50
N PHE A 242 16.27 0.22 2.33
CA PHE A 242 16.22 -0.78 1.25
C PHE A 242 17.30 -0.58 0.17
N LYS A 243 18.17 0.43 0.34
CA LYS A 243 19.27 0.74 -0.58
C LYS A 243 18.81 1.09 -2.01
N CYS A 244 17.59 1.65 -2.15
CA CYS A 244 17.06 2.15 -3.43
C CYS A 244 17.61 3.56 -3.68
N ASN A 245 18.92 3.71 -3.83
CA ASN A 245 19.64 4.96 -3.60
C ASN A 245 20.32 5.60 -4.84
N ARG A 246 19.83 5.32 -6.08
CA ARG A 246 20.31 6.04 -7.27
C ARG A 246 19.95 7.52 -7.21
N ASN A 247 18.68 7.80 -6.95
CA ASN A 247 18.10 9.13 -6.88
C ASN A 247 17.10 9.21 -5.74
N ARG A 248 16.95 10.39 -5.11
CA ARG A 248 15.81 10.69 -4.25
C ARG A 248 14.58 10.98 -5.12
N MET A 249 13.39 10.90 -4.58
CA MET A 249 12.19 11.37 -5.28
C MET A 249 12.28 12.86 -5.60
N ALA A 250 12.94 13.65 -4.73
CA ALA A 250 13.22 15.05 -4.96
C ALA A 250 14.08 15.33 -6.22
N ASP A 251 14.86 14.36 -6.69
CA ASP A 251 15.72 14.48 -7.87
C ASP A 251 14.98 14.15 -9.18
N PHE A 252 13.70 13.72 -9.10
CA PHE A 252 12.82 13.49 -10.24
C PHE A 252 11.79 14.63 -10.34
N PRO A 253 11.94 15.59 -11.28
CA PRO A 253 11.11 16.79 -11.31
C PRO A 253 9.61 16.52 -11.40
N ASN A 254 9.20 15.59 -12.26
CA ASN A 254 7.77 15.28 -12.46
C ASN A 254 7.19 14.41 -11.36
N LEU A 255 7.91 13.37 -10.91
CA LEU A 255 7.52 12.54 -9.78
C LEU A 255 7.42 13.33 -8.48
N SER A 256 8.38 14.23 -8.22
CA SER A 256 8.36 15.09 -7.03
C SER A 256 7.11 15.98 -7.01
N ASN A 257 6.79 16.65 -8.13
CA ASN A 257 5.58 17.46 -8.27
C ASN A 257 4.30 16.62 -8.16
N TYR A 258 4.29 15.42 -8.76
CA TYR A 258 3.18 14.49 -8.71
C TYR A 258 2.88 13.99 -7.29
N ILE A 259 3.93 13.67 -6.51
CA ILE A 259 3.75 13.26 -5.10
C ILE A 259 3.12 14.39 -4.29
N ARG A 260 3.54 15.65 -4.50
CA ARG A 260 2.96 16.82 -3.84
C ARG A 260 1.52 17.06 -4.25
N ASP A 261 1.20 16.97 -5.55
CA ASP A 261 -0.18 17.07 -6.06
C ASP A 261 -1.11 16.05 -5.35
N LEU A 262 -0.70 14.79 -5.29
CA LEU A 262 -1.47 13.75 -4.63
C LEU A 262 -1.55 13.90 -3.10
N TYR A 263 -0.46 14.31 -2.46
CA TYR A 263 -0.44 14.54 -1.01
C TYR A 263 -1.35 15.70 -0.59
N GLN A 264 -1.40 16.75 -1.40
CA GLN A 264 -2.25 17.95 -1.18
C GLN A 264 -3.70 17.75 -1.62
N HIS A 265 -4.02 16.62 -2.24
CA HIS A 265 -5.41 16.29 -2.56
C HIS A 265 -6.24 16.22 -1.26
N PRO A 266 -7.46 16.86 -1.22
CA PRO A 266 -8.26 16.93 -0.01
C PRO A 266 -8.44 15.57 0.69
N GLY A 267 -8.11 15.49 1.97
CA GLY A 267 -8.25 14.29 2.79
C GLY A 267 -7.09 13.31 2.73
N VAL A 268 -6.12 13.44 1.82
CA VAL A 268 -5.02 12.48 1.67
C VAL A 268 -3.92 12.70 2.70
N LYS A 269 -3.57 13.95 2.98
CA LYS A 269 -2.56 14.32 3.98
C LYS A 269 -2.80 13.65 5.35
N GLU A 270 -4.05 13.60 5.81
CA GLU A 270 -4.44 13.01 7.08
C GLU A 270 -4.25 11.49 7.13
N THR A 271 -4.06 10.84 5.99
CA THR A 271 -3.79 9.39 5.91
C THR A 271 -2.31 9.05 6.02
N VAL A 272 -1.42 10.04 5.97
CA VAL A 272 0.03 9.87 6.02
C VAL A 272 0.54 10.00 7.45
N ASN A 273 1.17 8.96 7.98
CA ASN A 273 1.84 8.99 9.27
C ASN A 273 3.32 8.65 9.10
N MET A 274 4.15 9.69 8.97
CA MET A 274 5.57 9.51 8.70
C MET A 274 6.35 8.92 9.88
N GLU A 275 5.90 9.18 11.11
CA GLU A 275 6.48 8.60 12.33
C GLU A 275 6.29 7.08 12.34
N HIS A 276 5.04 6.60 12.20
CA HIS A 276 4.76 5.17 12.11
C HIS A 276 5.51 4.49 10.96
N ILE A 277 5.63 5.18 9.80
CA ILE A 277 6.38 4.66 8.66
C ILE A 277 7.83 4.41 9.04
N LYS A 278 8.52 5.40 9.60
CA LYS A 278 9.94 5.28 9.98
C LYS A 278 10.13 4.27 11.11
N GLU A 279 9.33 4.35 12.16
CA GLU A 279 9.37 3.42 13.29
C GLU A 279 9.23 1.97 12.81
N HIS A 280 8.22 1.67 12.01
CA HIS A 280 8.02 0.31 11.54
C HIS A 280 9.22 -0.23 10.77
N TYR A 281 9.64 0.48 9.73
CA TYR A 281 10.67 -0.06 8.84
C TYR A 281 12.03 -0.20 9.53
N PHE A 282 12.46 0.81 10.28
CA PHE A 282 13.78 0.77 10.90
C PHE A 282 13.83 -0.06 12.18
N TYR A 283 12.73 -0.14 12.93
CA TYR A 283 12.70 -0.90 14.19
C TYR A 283 12.39 -2.38 13.96
N SER A 284 11.48 -2.73 13.02
CA SER A 284 10.96 -4.09 12.88
C SER A 284 11.80 -5.00 11.97
N HIS A 285 12.62 -4.44 11.08
CA HIS A 285 13.43 -5.22 10.15
C HIS A 285 14.85 -5.47 10.69
N GLU A 286 14.97 -6.28 11.72
CA GLU A 286 16.23 -6.56 12.41
C GLU A 286 17.33 -7.12 11.46
N SER A 287 16.95 -7.91 10.47
CA SER A 287 17.89 -8.43 9.46
C SER A 287 18.54 -7.35 8.58
N ILE A 288 17.92 -6.18 8.48
CA ILE A 288 18.41 -5.02 7.71
C ILE A 288 19.04 -3.98 8.64
N ASN A 289 18.41 -3.73 9.79
CA ASN A 289 18.82 -2.74 10.78
C ASN A 289 18.87 -3.37 12.19
N PRO A 290 19.93 -4.14 12.51
CA PRO A 290 20.03 -4.89 13.77
C PRO A 290 20.09 -4.02 15.01
N THR A 291 20.53 -2.76 14.88
CA THR A 291 20.57 -1.80 15.99
C THR A 291 19.22 -1.17 16.29
N ARG A 292 18.22 -1.32 15.42
CA ARG A 292 16.87 -0.73 15.52
C ARG A 292 16.87 0.80 15.67
N ILE A 293 17.96 1.48 15.27
CA ILE A 293 18.02 2.94 15.30
C ILE A 293 17.09 3.49 14.21
N VAL A 294 16.15 4.32 14.63
CA VAL A 294 15.23 5.04 13.72
C VAL A 294 15.90 6.37 13.32
N PRO A 295 16.15 6.64 12.04
CA PRO A 295 16.83 7.85 11.61
C PRO A 295 15.97 9.09 11.85
N LYS A 296 16.60 10.19 12.22
CA LYS A 296 15.92 11.47 12.45
C LYS A 296 15.40 12.09 11.14
N GLY A 297 16.21 12.11 10.08
CA GLY A 297 15.87 12.62 8.75
C GLY A 297 15.18 11.56 7.87
N PRO A 298 14.97 11.89 6.57
CA PRO A 298 15.18 13.22 5.98
C PRO A 298 14.06 14.22 6.36
N GLU A 299 14.34 15.52 6.15
CA GLU A 299 13.30 16.55 6.14
C GLU A 299 12.60 16.52 4.78
N LEU A 300 11.27 16.36 4.81
CA LEU A 300 10.43 16.23 3.62
C LEU A 300 9.33 17.31 3.66
N ASP A 301 9.22 18.09 2.61
CA ASP A 301 8.19 19.11 2.45
C ASP A 301 7.23 18.74 1.29
N PHE A 302 6.18 18.02 1.64
CA PHE A 302 5.11 17.67 0.71
C PHE A 302 4.03 18.76 0.58
N ASP A 303 4.07 19.79 1.44
CA ASP A 303 3.21 20.97 1.34
C ASP A 303 3.79 22.05 0.41
N ALA A 304 5.03 21.89 -0.08
CA ALA A 304 5.62 22.79 -1.06
C ALA A 304 4.76 22.84 -2.35
N PRO A 305 4.73 24.00 -3.03
CA PRO A 305 3.98 24.15 -4.27
C PRO A 305 4.37 23.11 -5.33
N HIS A 306 3.42 22.74 -6.17
CA HIS A 306 3.62 21.93 -7.36
C HIS A 306 3.09 22.67 -8.61
N ASP A 307 3.36 22.13 -9.79
CA ASP A 307 3.01 22.76 -11.07
C ASP A 307 2.08 21.89 -11.94
N ARG A 308 1.41 20.91 -11.31
CA ARG A 308 0.63 19.91 -12.07
C ARG A 308 -0.63 20.47 -12.72
N GLU A 309 -1.15 21.63 -12.26
CA GLU A 309 -2.26 22.37 -12.88
C GLU A 309 -1.97 22.83 -14.31
N ARG A 310 -0.68 22.93 -14.71
CA ARG A 310 -0.30 23.25 -16.09
C ARG A 310 -0.93 22.35 -17.16
N PHE A 311 -1.33 21.13 -16.78
CA PHE A 311 -1.96 20.17 -17.70
C PHE A 311 -3.47 20.45 -17.91
N GLU A 312 -4.13 21.14 -16.99
CA GLU A 312 -5.54 21.58 -17.10
C GLU A 312 -5.64 22.81 -18.01
N GLU A 313 -4.79 23.82 -17.82
CA GLU A 313 -4.75 25.02 -18.65
C GLU A 313 -4.50 24.71 -20.14
N ASN A 314 -3.66 23.71 -20.42
CA ASN A 314 -3.40 23.27 -21.78
C ASN A 314 -4.62 22.58 -22.44
N ARG A 315 -5.54 22.04 -21.65
CA ARG A 315 -6.78 21.42 -22.11
C ARG A 315 -7.81 22.49 -22.54
N GLU A 316 -7.90 23.57 -21.78
CA GLU A 316 -8.78 24.71 -22.10
C GLU A 316 -8.31 25.46 -23.34
N LYS A 317 -7.00 25.71 -23.45
CA LYS A 317 -6.40 26.34 -24.65
C LYS A 317 -6.63 25.52 -25.94
N LYS A 318 -6.57 24.17 -25.86
CA LYS A 318 -6.87 23.29 -26.98
C LYS A 318 -8.36 23.21 -27.33
N ARG A 319 -9.27 23.43 -26.37
CA ARG A 319 -10.73 23.48 -26.61
C ARG A 319 -11.20 24.82 -27.16
N GLY A 320 -10.51 25.91 -26.87
CA GLY A 320 -10.79 27.24 -27.38
C GLY A 320 -10.15 27.55 -28.75
N ALA A 321 -9.39 26.63 -29.32
CA ALA A 321 -8.72 26.78 -30.60
C ALA A 321 -9.35 25.93 -31.74
N VAL A 322 -10.56 25.39 -31.54
CA VAL A 322 -11.35 24.62 -32.53
C VAL A 322 -12.55 25.44 -32.98
#